data_ea18a832336d40a7bf4f55d99e5a2c99
#
_entry.id   ea18a832336d40a7bf4f55d99e5a2c99
#
_cell.length_a   1.000
_cell.length_b   1.000
_cell.length_c   1.000
_cell.angle_alpha   90.00
_cell.angle_beta   90.00
_cell.angle_gamma   90.00
#
_symmetry.space_group_name_H-M   'P 1'
#
loop_
_entity.id
_entity.type
_entity.pdbx_description
1 polymer ?
#
loop_
_entity_poly.entity_id
_entity_poly.type
_entity_poly.pdbx_seq_one_letter_code
_entity_poly.pdbx_strand_id
1 'polypeptide(L)'
;MDLIMVGLIFGWSCAFILASTAITVIFIFIRSESNSENKNKKGRLYRGYPVAQQRKSSSLQSKIVYSHQENLVKTFFSITDESIGMKHFRYTNDDYFSADDSIKPIGKNSPVVADGIYAQWVTTENSDPDKRILYLHGGGYAIGSIRGYLSLTSQIAKATDCSVLVIDYSLAPENKFPAAIEDSKKAFNWMLENGPEGKQNANKSFICGDSAGGGLALGVTLALKDSNMALPNAVIPLSPWAELDPVSGSYEVNQSLDPYITKEAISAFRDIYINDESELKNPYASPVYGNFDGFPPILIQVGSREVLLDDSKKIEERAKSSGCDVTLEIWDDMVHVFHGYAPFLPEANEAIDKIGLFISDK
;
A
#
# COMPACT_ATOMS: atom_id res chain seq x y z
N MET A 1 -32.69 26.99 9.83
CA MET A 1 -32.00 25.80 9.27
C MET A 1 -33.08 25.00 8.57
N ASP A 2 -33.17 25.14 7.25
CA ASP A 2 -34.32 24.73 6.45
C ASP A 2 -34.49 23.22 6.34
N LEU A 3 -35.70 22.74 6.50
CA LEU A 3 -36.13 21.34 6.32
C LEU A 3 -35.65 20.74 4.98
N ILE A 4 -35.34 21.57 3.98
CA ILE A 4 -34.81 21.15 2.67
C ILE A 4 -33.38 20.64 2.77
N MET A 5 -32.53 21.25 3.63
CA MET A 5 -31.14 20.78 3.85
C MET A 5 -31.10 19.42 4.57
N VAL A 6 -32.00 19.22 5.53
CA VAL A 6 -32.10 17.92 6.25
C VAL A 6 -32.55 16.81 5.31
N GLY A 7 -33.49 17.11 4.39
CA GLY A 7 -33.98 16.15 3.39
C GLY A 7 -32.90 15.75 2.36
N LEU A 8 -32.02 16.67 1.98
CA LEU A 8 -30.89 16.38 1.08
C LEU A 8 -29.85 15.49 1.76
N ILE A 9 -29.48 15.78 3.02
CA ILE A 9 -28.50 14.97 3.78
C ILE A 9 -29.02 13.53 4.00
N PHE A 10 -30.31 13.37 4.34
CA PHE A 10 -30.93 12.05 4.48
C PHE A 10 -31.12 11.32 3.14
N GLY A 11 -31.43 12.03 2.07
CA GLY A 11 -31.58 11.46 0.72
C GLY A 11 -30.28 10.90 0.17
N TRP A 12 -29.15 11.58 0.40
CA TRP A 12 -27.84 11.13 -0.02
C TRP A 12 -27.32 9.96 0.83
N SER A 13 -27.58 9.95 2.13
CA SER A 13 -27.24 8.83 3.01
C SER A 13 -27.98 7.54 2.59
N CYS A 14 -29.25 7.62 2.19
CA CYS A 14 -30.00 6.47 1.68
C CYS A 14 -29.52 5.99 0.30
N ALA A 15 -29.10 6.90 -0.59
CA ALA A 15 -28.52 6.52 -1.88
C ALA A 15 -27.15 5.85 -1.71
N PHE A 16 -26.37 6.30 -0.73
CA PHE A 16 -25.07 5.71 -0.37
C PHE A 16 -25.24 4.30 0.22
N ILE A 17 -26.18 4.10 1.13
CA ILE A 17 -26.51 2.78 1.72
C ILE A 17 -27.03 1.82 0.65
N LEU A 18 -27.86 2.29 -0.30
CA LEU A 18 -28.38 1.47 -1.40
C LEU A 18 -27.28 1.10 -2.42
N ALA A 19 -26.33 1.98 -2.70
CA ALA A 19 -25.20 1.69 -3.56
C ALA A 19 -24.23 0.68 -2.88
N SER A 20 -23.94 0.85 -1.60
CA SER A 20 -23.09 -0.08 -0.83
C SER A 20 -23.75 -1.46 -0.69
N THR A 21 -25.07 -1.53 -0.45
CA THR A 21 -25.81 -2.80 -0.39
C THR A 21 -25.88 -3.49 -1.75
N ALA A 22 -26.02 -2.77 -2.86
CA ALA A 22 -26.00 -3.35 -4.21
C ALA A 22 -24.61 -3.93 -4.55
N ILE A 23 -23.55 -3.25 -4.17
CA ILE A 23 -22.17 -3.74 -4.32
C ILE A 23 -21.95 -4.97 -3.44
N THR A 24 -22.38 -4.95 -2.18
CA THR A 24 -22.30 -6.10 -1.27
C THR A 24 -23.06 -7.34 -1.80
N VAL A 25 -24.24 -7.15 -2.39
CA VAL A 25 -25.00 -8.26 -3.01
C VAL A 25 -24.26 -8.81 -4.25
N ILE A 26 -23.66 -7.95 -5.07
CA ILE A 26 -22.82 -8.37 -6.21
C ILE A 26 -21.58 -9.13 -5.71
N PHE A 27 -20.93 -8.66 -4.65
CA PHE A 27 -19.81 -9.34 -4.01
C PHE A 27 -20.17 -10.74 -3.49
N ILE A 28 -21.34 -10.89 -2.87
CA ILE A 28 -21.83 -12.20 -2.37
C ILE A 28 -22.12 -13.16 -3.53
N PHE A 29 -22.72 -12.69 -4.63
CA PHE A 29 -23.06 -13.52 -5.78
C PHE A 29 -21.80 -14.02 -6.52
N ILE A 30 -20.82 -13.14 -6.76
CA ILE A 30 -19.54 -13.50 -7.42
C ILE A 30 -18.71 -14.46 -6.55
N ARG A 31 -18.76 -14.31 -5.20
CA ARG A 31 -18.08 -15.21 -4.27
C ARG A 31 -18.65 -16.63 -4.29
N SER A 32 -19.95 -16.79 -4.54
CA SER A 32 -20.59 -18.10 -4.66
C SER A 32 -20.11 -18.88 -5.91
N GLU A 33 -19.84 -18.20 -7.01
CA GLU A 33 -19.32 -18.82 -8.23
C GLU A 33 -17.81 -19.13 -8.14
N SER A 34 -17.01 -18.23 -7.54
CA SER A 34 -15.56 -18.43 -7.36
C SER A 34 -15.24 -19.65 -6.48
N ASN A 35 -16.04 -19.93 -5.46
CA ASN A 35 -15.85 -21.10 -4.60
C ASN A 35 -16.15 -22.43 -5.28
N SER A 36 -16.86 -22.44 -6.42
CA SER A 36 -17.15 -23.67 -7.18
C SER A 36 -16.02 -24.09 -8.13
N GLU A 37 -15.23 -23.14 -8.61
CA GLU A 37 -14.13 -23.42 -9.55
C GLU A 37 -12.81 -23.82 -8.88
N ASN A 38 -12.59 -23.44 -7.61
CA ASN A 38 -11.31 -23.61 -6.93
C ASN A 38 -11.06 -25.01 -6.34
N LYS A 39 -11.98 -25.96 -6.51
CA LYS A 39 -11.82 -27.34 -5.98
C LYS A 39 -10.89 -28.27 -6.78
N ASN A 40 -10.38 -27.85 -7.92
CA ASN A 40 -9.68 -28.77 -8.86
C ASN A 40 -8.26 -28.40 -9.29
N LYS A 41 -7.52 -27.55 -8.60
CA LYS A 41 -6.11 -27.28 -8.96
C LYS A 41 -5.16 -27.46 -7.77
N LYS A 42 -4.86 -28.72 -7.42
CA LYS A 42 -3.63 -29.07 -6.72
C LYS A 42 -2.53 -29.37 -7.74
N GLY A 43 -1.39 -28.66 -7.61
CA GLY A 43 -0.10 -29.15 -8.07
C GLY A 43 0.55 -28.41 -9.23
N ARG A 44 1.53 -27.57 -8.90
CA ARG A 44 2.90 -27.65 -9.44
C ARG A 44 3.78 -26.58 -8.84
N LEU A 45 4.79 -27.00 -8.09
CA LEU A 45 5.93 -26.19 -7.68
C LEU A 45 6.72 -25.77 -8.93
N TYR A 46 6.92 -24.48 -9.13
CA TYR A 46 7.79 -23.94 -10.16
C TYR A 46 9.09 -23.43 -9.53
N ARG A 47 10.19 -24.10 -9.84
CA ARG A 47 11.54 -23.54 -9.75
C ARG A 47 11.80 -22.73 -11.03
N GLY A 48 12.23 -21.48 -10.88
CA GLY A 48 12.62 -20.58 -11.96
C GLY A 48 11.54 -19.51 -12.20
N TYR A 49 11.86 -18.26 -11.87
CA TYR A 49 11.01 -17.12 -12.14
C TYR A 49 10.83 -16.94 -13.65
N PRO A 50 9.65 -17.11 -14.22
CA PRO A 50 9.36 -16.52 -15.51
C PRO A 50 8.90 -15.06 -15.26
N VAL A 51 9.35 -14.16 -16.12
CA VAL A 51 8.68 -12.88 -16.39
C VAL A 51 7.18 -13.09 -16.25
N ALA A 52 6.49 -12.25 -15.45
CA ALA A 52 5.05 -12.36 -15.20
C ALA A 52 4.35 -12.70 -16.53
N GLN A 53 3.75 -13.88 -16.61
CA GLN A 53 3.04 -14.27 -17.84
C GLN A 53 1.92 -13.27 -18.04
N GLN A 54 2.01 -12.47 -19.10
CA GLN A 54 0.94 -11.58 -19.52
C GLN A 54 -0.35 -12.40 -19.62
N ARG A 55 -1.26 -12.20 -18.67
CA ARG A 55 -2.63 -12.71 -18.82
C ARG A 55 -3.25 -11.98 -20.01
N LYS A 56 -3.76 -12.72 -20.97
CA LYS A 56 -4.38 -12.18 -22.19
C LYS A 56 -5.68 -11.38 -21.94
N SER A 57 -6.21 -11.37 -20.72
CA SER A 57 -7.38 -10.58 -20.31
C SER A 57 -7.42 -10.45 -18.79
N SER A 58 -7.78 -9.27 -18.31
CA SER A 58 -8.09 -9.00 -16.90
C SER A 58 -9.34 -9.78 -16.45
N SER A 59 -9.40 -10.12 -15.16
CA SER A 59 -10.57 -10.78 -14.57
C SER A 59 -11.80 -9.89 -14.60
N LEU A 60 -13.00 -10.47 -14.46
CA LEU A 60 -14.22 -9.67 -14.28
C LEU A 60 -14.12 -8.79 -13.03
N GLN A 61 -13.51 -9.30 -11.98
CA GLN A 61 -13.27 -8.60 -10.73
C GLN A 61 -12.41 -7.35 -10.93
N SER A 62 -11.38 -7.39 -11.79
CA SER A 62 -10.57 -6.20 -12.07
C SER A 62 -11.35 -5.07 -12.71
N LYS A 63 -12.32 -5.39 -13.57
CA LYS A 63 -13.22 -4.38 -14.16
C LYS A 63 -14.15 -3.75 -13.13
N ILE A 64 -14.62 -4.54 -12.14
CA ILE A 64 -15.44 -4.04 -11.03
C ILE A 64 -14.58 -3.13 -10.14
N VAL A 65 -13.35 -3.53 -9.82
CA VAL A 65 -12.40 -2.73 -9.03
C VAL A 65 -12.10 -1.40 -9.73
N TYR A 66 -11.85 -1.42 -11.04
CA TYR A 66 -11.66 -0.20 -11.82
C TYR A 66 -12.85 0.77 -11.71
N SER A 67 -14.07 0.27 -11.97
CA SER A 67 -15.29 1.08 -11.88
C SER A 67 -15.54 1.61 -10.47
N HIS A 68 -15.17 0.81 -9.46
CA HIS A 68 -15.28 1.21 -8.06
C HIS A 68 -14.33 2.36 -7.73
N GLN A 69 -13.05 2.27 -8.09
CA GLN A 69 -12.08 3.35 -7.87
C GLN A 69 -12.48 4.63 -8.61
N GLU A 70 -12.94 4.54 -9.87
CA GLU A 70 -13.40 5.69 -10.63
C GLU A 70 -14.56 6.43 -9.95
N ASN A 71 -15.52 5.68 -9.39
CA ASN A 71 -16.64 6.27 -8.64
C ASN A 71 -16.21 6.88 -7.31
N LEU A 72 -15.25 6.28 -6.63
CA LEU A 72 -14.64 6.77 -5.41
C LEU A 72 -14.06 8.16 -5.57
N VAL A 73 -13.18 8.30 -6.55
CA VAL A 73 -12.51 9.57 -6.84
C VAL A 73 -13.51 10.65 -7.18
N LYS A 74 -14.52 10.35 -8.03
CA LYS A 74 -15.58 11.30 -8.35
C LYS A 74 -16.36 11.75 -7.11
N THR A 75 -16.70 10.82 -6.22
CA THR A 75 -17.40 11.11 -4.96
C THR A 75 -16.51 11.92 -4.03
N PHE A 76 -15.26 11.54 -3.89
CA PHE A 76 -14.28 12.19 -3.03
C PHE A 76 -14.06 13.65 -3.41
N PHE A 77 -13.74 13.96 -4.66
CA PHE A 77 -13.57 15.32 -5.13
C PHE A 77 -14.87 16.15 -5.12
N SER A 78 -16.04 15.51 -5.12
CA SER A 78 -17.32 16.23 -4.97
C SER A 78 -17.63 16.66 -3.53
N ILE A 79 -16.98 16.04 -2.53
CA ILE A 79 -17.20 16.31 -1.10
C ILE A 79 -16.15 17.28 -0.53
N THR A 80 -15.02 17.47 -1.18
CA THR A 80 -13.97 18.40 -0.73
C THR A 80 -14.38 19.84 -0.94
N ASP A 81 -15.25 20.33 -0.06
CA ASP A 81 -15.37 21.76 0.24
C ASP A 81 -14.13 22.15 1.04
N GLU A 82 -13.45 23.24 0.69
CA GLU A 82 -12.27 23.79 1.40
C GLU A 82 -12.53 24.03 2.90
N SER A 83 -13.81 24.08 3.31
CA SER A 83 -14.24 24.22 4.71
C SER A 83 -14.05 22.96 5.56
N ILE A 84 -13.83 21.79 4.93
CA ILE A 84 -13.63 20.51 5.60
C ILE A 84 -12.13 20.33 5.87
N GLY A 85 -11.70 20.60 7.09
CA GLY A 85 -10.28 20.49 7.45
C GLY A 85 -9.71 19.08 7.20
N MET A 86 -8.40 18.99 7.00
CA MET A 86 -7.65 17.76 6.72
C MET A 86 -8.00 16.59 7.67
N LYS A 87 -8.34 16.88 8.94
CA LYS A 87 -8.77 15.85 9.90
C LYS A 87 -10.08 15.17 9.51
N HIS A 88 -11.04 15.92 8.97
CA HIS A 88 -12.30 15.34 8.50
C HIS A 88 -12.07 14.51 7.23
N PHE A 89 -11.19 14.98 6.36
CA PHE A 89 -10.79 14.27 5.17
C PHE A 89 -10.15 12.91 5.50
N ARG A 90 -9.24 12.85 6.47
CA ARG A 90 -8.63 11.62 6.97
C ARG A 90 -9.69 10.67 7.52
N TYR A 91 -10.58 11.18 8.39
CA TYR A 91 -11.63 10.38 9.00
C TYR A 91 -12.56 9.73 7.96
N THR A 92 -13.01 10.49 6.96
CA THR A 92 -13.88 9.95 5.90
C THR A 92 -13.16 8.95 5.02
N ASN A 93 -11.88 9.17 4.74
CA ASN A 93 -11.06 8.24 3.98
C ASN A 93 -10.84 6.92 4.75
N ASP A 94 -10.49 7.00 6.04
CA ASP A 94 -10.31 5.82 6.88
C ASP A 94 -11.61 5.04 7.06
N ASP A 95 -12.74 5.71 7.27
CA ASP A 95 -14.06 5.07 7.32
C ASP A 95 -14.38 4.38 6.00
N TYR A 96 -14.04 5.00 4.88
CA TYR A 96 -14.27 4.41 3.57
C TYR A 96 -13.48 3.10 3.37
N PHE A 97 -12.17 3.11 3.61
CA PHE A 97 -11.33 1.92 3.46
C PHE A 97 -11.59 0.84 4.53
N SER A 98 -12.17 1.20 5.68
CA SER A 98 -12.55 0.27 6.74
C SER A 98 -14.00 -0.18 6.68
N ALA A 99 -14.87 0.49 5.90
CA ALA A 99 -16.33 0.29 5.92
C ALA A 99 -16.79 -0.97 5.19
N ASP A 100 -15.92 -1.63 4.43
CA ASP A 100 -16.28 -2.90 3.80
C ASP A 100 -16.15 -4.06 4.79
N ASP A 101 -17.22 -4.29 5.56
CA ASP A 101 -17.36 -5.46 6.46
C ASP A 101 -17.17 -6.81 5.76
N SER A 102 -17.18 -6.84 4.42
CA SER A 102 -16.96 -8.07 3.63
C SER A 102 -15.47 -8.45 3.57
N ILE A 103 -14.57 -7.47 3.78
CA ILE A 103 -13.12 -7.67 3.80
C ILE A 103 -12.62 -7.52 5.24
N LYS A 104 -13.03 -8.43 6.11
CA LYS A 104 -12.57 -8.40 7.52
C LYS A 104 -11.11 -8.79 7.63
N PRO A 105 -10.34 -8.09 8.50
CA PRO A 105 -9.00 -8.55 8.85
C PRO A 105 -9.05 -9.97 9.40
N ILE A 106 -8.11 -10.80 8.98
CA ILE A 106 -7.94 -12.15 9.52
C ILE A 106 -6.90 -12.13 10.63
N GLY A 107 -7.04 -13.04 11.61
CA GLY A 107 -6.09 -13.17 12.70
C GLY A 107 -6.33 -12.20 13.86
N LYS A 108 -5.26 -11.80 14.54
CA LYS A 108 -5.28 -10.99 15.76
C LYS A 108 -4.58 -9.66 15.54
N ASN A 109 -5.17 -8.59 16.05
CA ASN A 109 -4.60 -7.25 16.07
C ASN A 109 -4.27 -6.88 17.53
N SER A 110 -3.01 -6.51 17.79
CA SER A 110 -2.55 -6.19 19.14
C SER A 110 -1.90 -4.80 19.13
N PRO A 111 -2.53 -3.77 19.74
CA PRO A 111 -1.97 -2.43 19.81
C PRO A 111 -0.70 -2.38 20.66
N VAL A 112 0.26 -1.54 20.25
CA VAL A 112 1.54 -1.35 20.91
C VAL A 112 2.05 0.07 20.66
N VAL A 113 3.04 0.51 21.44
CA VAL A 113 3.79 1.75 21.17
C VAL A 113 5.23 1.39 20.82
N ALA A 114 5.62 1.65 19.57
CA ALA A 114 6.94 1.37 19.04
C ALA A 114 7.82 2.62 19.12
N ASP A 115 8.61 2.76 20.16
CA ASP A 115 9.46 3.92 20.43
C ASP A 115 8.72 5.29 20.30
N GLY A 116 7.56 5.37 20.96
CA GLY A 116 6.71 6.57 20.95
C GLY A 116 5.70 6.64 19.80
N ILE A 117 5.73 5.72 18.85
CA ILE A 117 4.86 5.68 17.68
C ILE A 117 3.74 4.65 17.92
N TYR A 118 2.49 5.06 17.71
CA TYR A 118 1.36 4.13 17.80
C TYR A 118 1.45 3.10 16.69
N ALA A 119 1.31 1.84 17.04
CA ALA A 119 1.46 0.71 16.14
C ALA A 119 0.50 -0.44 16.50
N GLN A 120 0.31 -1.36 15.58
CA GLN A 120 -0.39 -2.61 15.84
C GLN A 120 0.37 -3.79 15.23
N TRP A 121 0.54 -4.83 16.03
CA TRP A 121 0.90 -6.13 15.50
C TRP A 121 -0.32 -6.78 14.85
N VAL A 122 -0.17 -7.23 13.62
CA VAL A 122 -1.14 -8.03 12.87
C VAL A 122 -0.52 -9.42 12.70
N THR A 123 -1.16 -10.43 13.30
CA THR A 123 -0.67 -11.83 13.29
C THR A 123 -1.79 -12.77 12.89
N THR A 124 -1.45 -13.86 12.23
CA THR A 124 -2.34 -14.99 11.91
C THR A 124 -1.93 -16.22 12.69
N GLU A 125 -2.67 -17.32 12.54
CA GLU A 125 -2.38 -18.58 13.25
C GLU A 125 -0.96 -19.10 13.00
N ASN A 126 -0.42 -18.88 11.79
CA ASN A 126 0.91 -19.35 11.38
C ASN A 126 2.01 -18.28 11.48
N SER A 127 1.70 -17.09 11.97
CA SER A 127 2.70 -16.02 12.04
C SER A 127 3.86 -16.39 12.97
N ASP A 128 5.07 -16.37 12.40
CA ASP A 128 6.32 -16.54 13.11
C ASP A 128 6.68 -15.21 13.81
N PRO A 129 6.82 -15.18 15.15
CA PRO A 129 7.15 -13.96 15.88
C PRO A 129 8.58 -13.47 15.61
N ASP A 130 9.44 -14.30 15.05
CA ASP A 130 10.83 -13.97 14.72
C ASP A 130 11.02 -13.46 13.30
N LYS A 131 9.99 -13.59 12.44
CA LYS A 131 9.95 -13.02 11.11
C LYS A 131 8.98 -11.84 11.09
N ARG A 132 9.49 -10.65 10.83
CA ARG A 132 8.73 -9.42 11.02
C ARG A 132 8.73 -8.53 9.78
N ILE A 133 7.59 -7.96 9.48
CA ILE A 133 7.42 -6.95 8.44
C ILE A 133 7.02 -5.64 9.11
N LEU A 134 7.78 -4.56 8.91
CA LEU A 134 7.28 -3.20 9.13
C LEU A 134 6.43 -2.82 7.92
N TYR A 135 5.16 -2.50 8.15
CA TYR A 135 4.27 -2.03 7.09
C TYR A 135 4.03 -0.53 7.20
N LEU A 136 4.28 0.18 6.11
CA LEU A 136 4.12 1.62 5.95
C LEU A 136 2.96 1.89 5.00
N HIS A 137 1.87 2.45 5.53
CA HIS A 137 0.67 2.65 4.74
C HIS A 137 0.80 3.76 3.69
N GLY A 138 -0.01 3.68 2.63
CA GLY A 138 -0.15 4.72 1.62
C GLY A 138 -0.95 5.93 2.09
N GLY A 139 -1.33 6.79 1.15
CA GLY A 139 -2.13 7.98 1.43
C GLY A 139 -1.40 9.30 1.26
N GLY A 140 -0.41 9.37 0.33
CA GLY A 140 0.24 10.63 -0.05
C GLY A 140 0.94 11.34 1.09
N TYR A 141 1.39 10.63 2.13
CA TYR A 141 1.98 11.15 3.38
C TYR A 141 1.04 12.07 4.20
N ALA A 142 -0.22 12.21 3.81
CA ALA A 142 -1.16 13.14 4.43
C ALA A 142 -2.43 12.47 4.97
N ILE A 143 -2.77 11.29 4.49
CA ILE A 143 -3.95 10.51 4.89
C ILE A 143 -3.57 9.05 5.14
N GLY A 144 -4.55 8.25 5.55
CA GLY A 144 -4.36 6.84 5.91
C GLY A 144 -4.11 6.65 7.40
N SER A 145 -4.40 5.46 7.88
CA SER A 145 -4.14 5.01 9.24
C SER A 145 -4.07 3.49 9.30
N ILE A 146 -3.59 2.94 10.41
CA ILE A 146 -3.59 1.49 10.67
C ILE A 146 -4.95 0.87 10.35
N ARG A 147 -6.05 1.54 10.75
CA ARG A 147 -7.42 1.01 10.61
C ARG A 147 -7.76 0.67 9.15
N GLY A 148 -7.42 1.55 8.20
CA GLY A 148 -7.71 1.34 6.78
C GLY A 148 -6.90 0.18 6.15
N TYR A 149 -5.80 -0.20 6.79
CA TYR A 149 -4.85 -1.19 6.23
C TYR A 149 -4.86 -2.55 6.91
N LEU A 150 -5.69 -2.75 7.96
CA LEU A 150 -5.74 -4.03 8.69
C LEU A 150 -6.11 -5.22 7.79
N SER A 151 -6.99 -5.03 6.81
CA SER A 151 -7.35 -6.10 5.88
C SER A 151 -6.17 -6.52 5.01
N LEU A 152 -5.54 -5.58 4.30
CA LEU A 152 -4.39 -5.86 3.44
C LEU A 152 -3.23 -6.48 4.23
N THR A 153 -2.88 -5.89 5.37
CA THR A 153 -1.76 -6.37 6.20
C THR A 153 -2.02 -7.74 6.80
N SER A 154 -3.28 -8.10 7.08
CA SER A 154 -3.64 -9.44 7.52
C SER A 154 -3.51 -10.49 6.39
N GLN A 155 -3.80 -10.13 5.13
CA GLN A 155 -3.55 -11.01 3.99
C GLN A 155 -2.03 -11.19 3.75
N ILE A 156 -1.26 -10.11 3.90
CA ILE A 156 0.21 -10.18 3.82
C ILE A 156 0.75 -11.07 4.95
N ALA A 157 0.32 -10.87 6.20
CA ALA A 157 0.73 -11.72 7.33
C ALA A 157 0.44 -13.20 7.06
N LYS A 158 -0.74 -13.51 6.48
CA LYS A 158 -1.13 -14.88 6.13
C LYS A 158 -0.26 -15.49 5.04
N ALA A 159 0.06 -14.73 3.99
CA ALA A 159 0.81 -15.24 2.84
C ALA A 159 2.30 -15.40 3.14
N THR A 160 2.81 -14.63 4.11
CA THR A 160 4.24 -14.57 4.44
C THR A 160 4.61 -15.37 5.68
N ASP A 161 3.62 -15.78 6.46
CA ASP A 161 3.79 -16.31 7.83
C ASP A 161 4.61 -15.37 8.74
N CYS A 162 4.65 -14.06 8.42
CA CYS A 162 5.31 -13.05 9.23
C CYS A 162 4.35 -12.40 10.23
N SER A 163 4.90 -11.88 11.33
CA SER A 163 4.24 -10.90 12.18
C SER A 163 4.40 -9.51 11.55
N VAL A 164 3.31 -8.82 11.25
CA VAL A 164 3.33 -7.50 10.59
C VAL A 164 3.11 -6.40 11.62
N LEU A 165 4.06 -5.48 11.74
CA LEU A 165 3.94 -4.26 12.52
C LEU A 165 3.46 -3.12 11.61
N VAL A 166 2.22 -2.68 11.79
CA VAL A 166 1.66 -1.51 11.09
C VAL A 166 1.79 -0.29 11.99
N ILE A 167 2.24 0.83 11.47
CA ILE A 167 2.45 2.05 12.27
C ILE A 167 1.63 3.22 11.75
N ASP A 168 1.18 4.09 12.67
CA ASP A 168 0.67 5.43 12.38
C ASP A 168 1.84 6.42 12.43
N TYR A 169 2.59 6.52 11.32
CA TYR A 169 3.67 7.49 11.21
C TYR A 169 3.13 8.92 11.09
N SER A 170 3.94 9.90 11.44
CA SER A 170 3.59 11.33 11.38
C SER A 170 3.19 11.78 9.98
N LEU A 171 2.00 12.40 9.87
CA LEU A 171 1.42 12.83 8.59
C LEU A 171 1.57 14.35 8.39
N ALA A 172 1.72 14.74 7.13
CA ALA A 172 1.63 16.13 6.68
C ALA A 172 0.15 16.59 6.63
N PRO A 173 -0.14 17.89 6.69
CA PRO A 173 0.80 19.01 6.78
C PRO A 173 1.35 19.27 8.19
N GLU A 174 0.83 18.61 9.23
CA GLU A 174 1.24 18.86 10.63
C GLU A 174 2.71 18.49 10.86
N ASN A 175 3.16 17.41 10.19
CA ASN A 175 4.52 16.91 10.28
C ASN A 175 5.03 16.62 8.87
N LYS A 176 5.65 17.62 8.25
CA LYS A 176 6.21 17.50 6.91
C LYS A 176 7.47 16.62 6.88
N PHE A 177 7.99 16.37 5.69
CA PHE A 177 9.29 15.73 5.52
C PHE A 177 10.36 16.38 6.40
N PRO A 178 11.21 15.63 7.11
CA PRO A 178 11.38 14.15 7.04
C PRO A 178 10.68 13.37 8.18
N ALA A 179 9.61 13.89 8.82
CA ALA A 179 9.02 13.28 10.02
C ALA A 179 8.64 11.81 9.84
N ALA A 180 7.98 11.45 8.71
CA ALA A 180 7.61 10.07 8.41
C ALA A 180 8.83 9.12 8.30
N ILE A 181 9.96 9.61 7.76
CA ILE A 181 11.23 8.87 7.68
C ILE A 181 11.75 8.57 9.09
N GLU A 182 11.79 9.59 9.96
CA GLU A 182 12.34 9.43 11.31
C GLU A 182 11.48 8.50 12.17
N ASP A 183 10.15 8.61 12.08
CA ASP A 183 9.25 7.70 12.78
C ASP A 183 9.41 6.25 12.30
N SER A 184 9.48 6.05 11.00
CA SER A 184 9.64 4.72 10.42
C SER A 184 10.99 4.08 10.78
N LYS A 185 12.08 4.86 10.85
CA LYS A 185 13.39 4.40 11.34
C LYS A 185 13.32 3.95 12.79
N LYS A 186 12.69 4.74 13.66
CA LYS A 186 12.49 4.39 15.09
C LYS A 186 11.69 3.10 15.23
N ALA A 187 10.55 3.01 14.53
CA ALA A 187 9.69 1.84 14.57
C ALA A 187 10.40 0.58 14.05
N PHE A 188 11.17 0.69 12.98
CA PHE A 188 11.96 -0.43 12.45
C PHE A 188 12.99 -0.92 13.47
N ASN A 189 13.78 -0.04 14.05
CA ASN A 189 14.77 -0.40 15.07
C ASN A 189 14.11 -1.04 16.30
N TRP A 190 12.99 -0.46 16.76
CA TRP A 190 12.22 -1.02 17.85
C TRP A 190 11.71 -2.43 17.51
N MET A 191 11.21 -2.64 16.29
CA MET A 191 10.71 -3.92 15.80
C MET A 191 11.80 -5.01 15.79
N LEU A 192 13.08 -4.66 15.58
CA LEU A 192 14.16 -5.64 15.59
C LEU A 192 14.33 -6.30 16.95
N GLU A 193 14.02 -5.60 18.04
CA GLU A 193 14.21 -6.08 19.43
C GLU A 193 12.90 -6.47 20.11
N ASN A 194 11.75 -6.18 19.50
CA ASN A 194 10.44 -6.39 20.14
C ASN A 194 9.49 -7.08 19.16
N GLY A 195 8.97 -8.23 19.55
CA GLY A 195 7.99 -9.02 18.81
C GLY A 195 6.56 -8.86 19.33
N PRO A 196 5.60 -9.54 18.71
CA PRO A 196 4.19 -9.49 19.13
C PRO A 196 3.95 -10.07 20.54
N GLU A 197 4.87 -10.88 21.04
CA GLU A 197 4.81 -11.53 22.37
C GLU A 197 5.67 -10.82 23.42
N GLY A 198 6.36 -9.74 23.03
CA GLY A 198 7.21 -8.95 23.91
C GLY A 198 8.64 -8.82 23.40
N LYS A 199 9.60 -8.56 24.32
CA LYS A 199 10.99 -8.32 23.96
C LYS A 199 11.66 -9.60 23.46
N GLN A 200 12.01 -9.60 22.17
CA GLN A 200 12.64 -10.70 21.46
C GLN A 200 13.27 -10.18 20.17
N ASN A 201 14.48 -10.61 19.86
CA ASN A 201 15.14 -10.21 18.63
C ASN A 201 14.53 -10.88 17.39
N ALA A 202 14.38 -10.12 16.32
CA ALA A 202 13.95 -10.68 15.03
C ALA A 202 15.08 -11.50 14.40
N ASN A 203 14.75 -12.64 13.80
CA ASN A 203 15.67 -13.42 12.97
C ASN A 203 15.67 -12.89 11.53
N LYS A 204 14.51 -12.47 11.05
CA LYS A 204 14.31 -11.87 9.74
C LYS A 204 13.43 -10.64 9.86
N SER A 205 13.79 -9.60 9.13
CA SER A 205 13.03 -8.35 9.09
C SER A 205 12.87 -7.83 7.69
N PHE A 206 11.71 -7.30 7.38
CA PHE A 206 11.36 -6.76 6.07
C PHE A 206 10.68 -5.40 6.23
N ILE A 207 10.71 -4.58 5.18
CA ILE A 207 9.91 -3.35 5.10
C ILE A 207 9.01 -3.47 3.87
N CYS A 208 7.71 -3.30 4.07
CA CYS A 208 6.71 -3.29 3.01
C CYS A 208 5.87 -2.00 3.12
N GLY A 209 5.37 -1.53 2.01
CA GLY A 209 4.46 -0.38 2.00
C GLY A 209 3.89 -0.14 0.62
N ASP A 210 2.78 0.60 0.56
CA ASP A 210 2.07 0.88 -0.68
C ASP A 210 2.06 2.37 -1.01
N SER A 211 2.04 2.73 -2.29
CA SER A 211 1.93 4.14 -2.72
C SER A 211 3.02 5.03 -2.09
N ALA A 212 2.64 6.09 -1.36
CA ALA A 212 3.55 6.89 -0.55
C ALA A 212 4.29 6.04 0.49
N GLY A 213 3.64 5.05 1.11
CA GLY A 213 4.28 4.08 2.00
C GLY A 213 5.29 3.18 1.29
N GLY A 214 5.10 2.88 0.01
CA GLY A 214 6.07 2.20 -0.85
C GLY A 214 7.30 3.06 -1.12
N GLY A 215 7.10 4.34 -1.41
CA GLY A 215 8.17 5.34 -1.49
C GLY A 215 8.90 5.49 -0.16
N LEU A 216 8.14 5.56 0.95
CA LEU A 216 8.68 5.62 2.32
C LEU A 216 9.51 4.39 2.67
N ALA A 217 9.10 3.19 2.27
CA ALA A 217 9.85 1.95 2.51
C ALA A 217 11.25 2.00 1.86
N LEU A 218 11.34 2.50 0.63
CA LEU A 218 12.61 2.74 -0.05
C LEU A 218 13.43 3.85 0.63
N GLY A 219 12.79 5.00 0.91
CA GLY A 219 13.45 6.16 1.54
C GLY A 219 14.00 5.86 2.94
N VAL A 220 13.23 5.14 3.77
CA VAL A 220 13.68 4.69 5.11
C VAL A 220 14.87 3.76 4.99
N THR A 221 14.83 2.81 4.06
CA THR A 221 15.95 1.86 3.87
C THR A 221 17.22 2.57 3.39
N LEU A 222 17.10 3.58 2.49
CA LEU A 222 18.23 4.45 2.13
C LEU A 222 18.79 5.18 3.35
N ALA A 223 17.91 5.77 4.18
CA ALA A 223 18.32 6.50 5.38
C ALA A 223 18.99 5.59 6.43
N LEU A 224 18.49 4.36 6.62
CA LEU A 224 19.12 3.34 7.48
C LEU A 224 20.51 2.99 6.95
N LYS A 225 20.65 2.74 5.64
CA LYS A 225 21.90 2.41 4.98
C LYS A 225 22.94 3.54 5.15
N ASP A 226 22.56 4.76 4.85
CA ASP A 226 23.46 5.92 4.92
C ASP A 226 23.86 6.26 6.37
N SER A 227 23.03 5.83 7.34
CA SER A 227 23.33 5.93 8.79
C SER A 227 24.12 4.73 9.34
N ASN A 228 24.50 3.74 8.52
CA ASN A 228 25.13 2.49 8.91
C ASN A 228 24.35 1.72 9.99
N MET A 229 23.02 1.77 9.92
CA MET A 229 22.11 1.04 10.81
C MET A 229 21.79 -0.35 10.22
N ALA A 230 21.15 -1.21 11.02
CA ALA A 230 20.69 -2.51 10.55
C ALA A 230 19.72 -2.34 9.36
N LEU A 231 19.90 -3.15 8.32
CA LEU A 231 19.04 -3.14 7.14
C LEU A 231 18.03 -4.29 7.18
N PRO A 232 16.85 -4.15 6.56
CA PRO A 232 15.93 -5.25 6.37
C PRO A 232 16.54 -6.32 5.45
N ASN A 233 16.06 -7.56 5.54
CA ASN A 233 16.45 -8.64 4.63
C ASN A 233 15.94 -8.42 3.20
N ALA A 234 14.81 -7.72 3.04
CA ALA A 234 14.30 -7.24 1.76
C ALA A 234 13.30 -6.09 1.92
N VAL A 235 13.02 -5.39 0.83
CA VAL A 235 12.05 -4.28 0.75
C VAL A 235 10.99 -4.60 -0.31
N ILE A 236 9.71 -4.39 0.03
CA ILE A 236 8.58 -4.74 -0.82
C ILE A 236 7.70 -3.49 -1.06
N PRO A 237 8.06 -2.61 -2.00
CA PRO A 237 7.22 -1.48 -2.38
C PRO A 237 6.10 -1.90 -3.35
N LEU A 238 4.87 -1.61 -2.97
CA LEU A 238 3.65 -1.87 -3.75
C LEU A 238 3.18 -0.57 -4.39
N SER A 239 3.11 -0.49 -5.71
CA SER A 239 2.71 0.73 -6.44
C SER A 239 3.41 2.00 -5.91
N PRO A 240 4.74 2.01 -5.73
CA PRO A 240 5.43 3.06 -4.97
C PRO A 240 5.34 4.42 -5.65
N TRP A 241 5.03 5.46 -4.85
CA TRP A 241 5.27 6.84 -5.23
C TRP A 241 6.73 7.19 -4.85
N ALA A 242 7.62 7.10 -5.83
CA ALA A 242 9.06 7.18 -5.61
C ALA A 242 9.73 8.43 -6.21
N GLU A 243 8.97 9.26 -6.92
CA GLU A 243 9.40 10.56 -7.46
C GLU A 243 8.36 11.62 -7.13
N LEU A 244 8.71 12.59 -6.29
CA LEU A 244 7.77 13.64 -5.88
C LEU A 244 7.42 14.59 -7.02
N ASP A 245 8.33 14.82 -7.97
CA ASP A 245 8.06 15.64 -9.15
C ASP A 245 7.45 14.77 -10.28
N PRO A 246 6.17 14.98 -10.67
CA PRO A 246 5.47 14.14 -11.63
C PRO A 246 5.89 14.42 -13.08
N VAL A 247 7.15 14.10 -13.42
CA VAL A 247 7.75 14.35 -14.75
C VAL A 247 7.85 13.11 -15.64
N SER A 248 7.50 11.93 -15.12
CA SER A 248 7.56 10.67 -15.85
C SER A 248 6.49 10.57 -16.94
N GLY A 249 6.79 9.84 -18.04
CA GLY A 249 5.87 9.69 -19.16
C GLY A 249 4.56 8.98 -18.82
N SER A 250 4.56 8.09 -17.81
CA SER A 250 3.34 7.41 -17.36
C SER A 250 2.29 8.36 -16.80
N TYR A 251 2.67 9.54 -16.26
CA TYR A 251 1.71 10.57 -15.86
C TYR A 251 0.91 11.14 -17.04
N GLU A 252 1.45 11.09 -18.25
CA GLU A 252 0.74 11.55 -19.45
C GLU A 252 -0.01 10.39 -20.12
N VAL A 253 0.66 9.25 -20.27
CA VAL A 253 0.13 8.11 -21.03
C VAL A 253 -1.00 7.40 -20.25
N ASN A 254 -0.86 7.24 -18.94
CA ASN A 254 -1.79 6.51 -18.10
C ASN A 254 -2.83 7.41 -17.40
N GLN A 255 -2.79 8.73 -17.58
CA GLN A 255 -3.73 9.64 -16.91
C GLN A 255 -5.21 9.31 -17.16
N SER A 256 -5.55 8.80 -18.35
CA SER A 256 -6.91 8.36 -18.68
C SER A 256 -7.19 6.91 -18.30
N LEU A 257 -6.18 6.16 -17.90
CA LEU A 257 -6.24 4.74 -17.55
C LEU A 257 -6.23 4.51 -16.05
N ASP A 258 -5.60 5.41 -15.29
CA ASP A 258 -5.58 5.36 -13.83
C ASP A 258 -6.88 5.98 -13.30
N PRO A 259 -7.75 5.19 -12.65
CA PRO A 259 -9.03 5.70 -12.17
C PRO A 259 -8.91 6.43 -10.83
N TYR A 260 -7.73 6.36 -10.18
CA TYR A 260 -7.56 6.78 -8.79
C TYR A 260 -6.57 7.95 -8.63
N ILE A 261 -5.43 7.89 -9.30
CA ILE A 261 -4.36 8.89 -9.13
C ILE A 261 -4.29 9.81 -10.36
N THR A 262 -4.21 11.12 -10.11
CA THR A 262 -3.98 12.12 -11.16
C THR A 262 -2.70 12.91 -10.89
N LYS A 263 -2.15 13.52 -11.92
CA LYS A 263 -0.97 14.39 -11.82
C LYS A 263 -1.20 15.55 -10.86
N GLU A 264 -2.42 16.12 -10.90
CA GLU A 264 -2.84 17.22 -10.03
C GLU A 264 -2.89 16.79 -8.56
N ALA A 265 -3.44 15.60 -8.28
CA ALA A 265 -3.49 15.02 -6.93
C ALA A 265 -2.07 14.79 -6.39
N ILE A 266 -1.19 14.20 -7.18
CA ILE A 266 0.22 13.99 -6.80
C ILE A 266 0.91 15.33 -6.48
N SER A 267 0.72 16.36 -7.33
CA SER A 267 1.29 17.68 -7.09
C SER A 267 0.78 18.31 -5.79
N ALA A 268 -0.52 18.18 -5.51
CA ALA A 268 -1.12 18.69 -4.28
C ALA A 268 -0.57 17.98 -3.03
N PHE A 269 -0.46 16.63 -3.06
CA PHE A 269 0.12 15.86 -1.95
C PHE A 269 1.61 16.16 -1.74
N ARG A 270 2.37 16.34 -2.83
CA ARG A 270 3.76 16.79 -2.78
C ARG A 270 3.90 18.11 -2.02
N ASP A 271 3.11 19.12 -2.39
CA ASP A 271 3.17 20.47 -1.81
C ASP A 271 2.78 20.47 -0.31
N ILE A 272 1.92 19.53 0.08
CA ILE A 272 1.58 19.29 1.48
C ILE A 272 2.76 18.64 2.22
N TYR A 273 3.48 17.71 1.60
CA TYR A 273 4.49 16.86 2.24
C TYR A 273 5.83 17.56 2.44
N ILE A 274 6.34 18.30 1.44
CA ILE A 274 7.65 18.96 1.51
C ILE A 274 7.56 20.36 2.11
N ASN A 275 8.71 20.85 2.63
CA ASN A 275 8.83 22.23 3.13
C ASN A 275 9.11 23.22 2.00
N ASP A 276 9.97 22.82 1.05
CA ASP A 276 10.34 23.60 -0.12
C ASP A 276 10.81 22.72 -1.28
N GLU A 277 10.98 23.31 -2.45
CA GLU A 277 11.35 22.58 -3.69
C GLU A 277 12.75 21.96 -3.65
N SER A 278 13.64 22.37 -2.74
CA SER A 278 14.98 21.76 -2.63
C SER A 278 14.91 20.30 -2.17
N GLU A 279 13.80 19.92 -1.52
CA GLU A 279 13.55 18.55 -1.05
C GLU A 279 13.05 17.61 -2.16
N LEU A 280 12.61 18.12 -3.31
CA LEU A 280 12.06 17.31 -4.42
C LEU A 280 12.99 16.20 -4.89
N LYS A 281 14.29 16.42 -4.85
CA LYS A 281 15.32 15.44 -5.24
C LYS A 281 16.06 14.83 -4.05
N ASN A 282 15.57 15.05 -2.83
CA ASN A 282 16.12 14.37 -1.68
C ASN A 282 15.85 12.87 -1.81
N PRO A 283 16.86 11.98 -1.74
CA PRO A 283 16.70 10.54 -1.99
C PRO A 283 15.79 9.83 -0.97
N TYR A 284 15.55 10.44 0.19
CA TYR A 284 14.63 9.87 1.18
C TYR A 284 13.18 10.25 0.89
N ALA A 285 12.94 11.38 0.21
CA ALA A 285 11.62 11.83 -0.23
C ALA A 285 11.28 11.32 -1.64
N SER A 286 12.29 11.27 -2.52
CA SER A 286 12.20 10.78 -3.90
C SER A 286 13.26 9.69 -4.16
N PRO A 287 12.99 8.45 -3.79
CA PRO A 287 13.95 7.33 -3.88
C PRO A 287 14.54 7.07 -5.27
N VAL A 288 13.91 7.52 -6.34
CA VAL A 288 14.48 7.45 -7.70
C VAL A 288 15.85 8.15 -7.81
N TYR A 289 16.18 9.07 -6.91
CA TYR A 289 17.50 9.75 -6.83
C TYR A 289 18.46 9.06 -5.86
N GLY A 290 18.06 7.95 -5.23
CA GLY A 290 18.86 7.22 -4.25
C GLY A 290 20.07 6.49 -4.82
N ASN A 291 21.01 6.15 -3.94
CA ASN A 291 22.11 5.24 -4.22
C ASN A 291 21.75 3.84 -3.69
N PHE A 292 21.65 2.86 -4.57
CA PHE A 292 21.27 1.48 -4.24
C PHE A 292 22.49 0.54 -4.07
N ASP A 293 23.72 1.03 -4.01
CA ASP A 293 24.89 0.20 -3.69
C ASP A 293 24.74 -0.40 -2.29
N GLY A 294 24.79 -1.73 -2.19
CA GLY A 294 24.59 -2.44 -0.92
C GLY A 294 23.16 -2.39 -0.37
N PHE A 295 22.19 -1.97 -1.18
CA PHE A 295 20.78 -1.99 -0.79
C PHE A 295 20.24 -3.43 -0.72
N PRO A 296 19.30 -3.75 0.20
CA PRO A 296 18.68 -5.07 0.29
C PRO A 296 17.93 -5.46 -0.99
N PRO A 297 17.66 -6.76 -1.22
CA PRO A 297 16.82 -7.21 -2.30
C PRO A 297 15.45 -6.51 -2.34
N ILE A 298 14.92 -6.24 -3.54
CA ILE A 298 13.67 -5.50 -3.74
C ILE A 298 12.70 -6.34 -4.58
N LEU A 299 11.44 -6.43 -4.13
CA LEU A 299 10.31 -6.85 -4.97
C LEU A 299 9.36 -5.69 -5.16
N ILE A 300 9.26 -5.17 -6.38
CA ILE A 300 8.32 -4.10 -6.75
C ILE A 300 7.13 -4.72 -7.46
N GLN A 301 5.92 -4.38 -7.03
CA GLN A 301 4.69 -4.75 -7.73
C GLN A 301 3.90 -3.49 -8.08
N VAL A 302 3.46 -3.35 -9.34
CA VAL A 302 2.76 -2.17 -9.86
C VAL A 302 1.77 -2.55 -10.95
N GLY A 303 0.64 -1.87 -11.01
CA GLY A 303 -0.34 -2.06 -12.08
C GLY A 303 0.05 -1.36 -13.39
N SER A 304 -0.25 -1.97 -14.53
CA SER A 304 0.08 -1.38 -15.84
C SER A 304 -0.72 -0.11 -16.17
N ARG A 305 -1.84 0.13 -15.47
CA ARG A 305 -2.69 1.33 -15.67
C ARG A 305 -2.25 2.53 -14.84
N GLU A 306 -1.30 2.36 -13.92
CA GLU A 306 -0.94 3.40 -12.97
C GLU A 306 -0.12 4.54 -13.58
N VAL A 307 -0.40 5.76 -13.16
CA VAL A 307 0.45 6.92 -13.46
C VAL A 307 1.83 6.80 -12.79
N LEU A 308 1.95 6.01 -11.71
CA LEU A 308 3.20 5.72 -10.98
C LEU A 308 4.02 4.56 -11.60
N LEU A 309 3.62 4.03 -12.75
CA LEU A 309 4.32 2.92 -13.40
C LEU A 309 5.80 3.21 -13.67
N ASP A 310 6.11 4.41 -14.13
CA ASP A 310 7.48 4.77 -14.47
C ASP A 310 8.34 5.04 -13.23
N ASP A 311 7.76 5.39 -12.08
CA ASP A 311 8.47 5.46 -10.79
C ASP A 311 9.07 4.08 -10.46
N SER A 312 8.26 3.03 -10.60
CA SER A 312 8.68 1.64 -10.38
C SER A 312 9.78 1.21 -11.34
N LYS A 313 9.68 1.57 -12.63
CA LYS A 313 10.70 1.27 -13.64
C LYS A 313 12.02 2.00 -13.36
N LYS A 314 11.96 3.26 -12.95
CA LYS A 314 13.15 4.04 -12.57
C LYS A 314 13.86 3.43 -11.37
N ILE A 315 13.12 2.98 -10.35
CA ILE A 315 13.70 2.27 -9.21
C ILE A 315 14.37 0.97 -9.67
N GLU A 316 13.71 0.16 -10.50
CA GLU A 316 14.29 -1.06 -11.04
C GLU A 316 15.60 -0.78 -11.79
N GLU A 317 15.61 0.19 -12.71
CA GLU A 317 16.79 0.57 -13.49
C GLU A 317 17.93 1.00 -12.59
N ARG A 318 17.68 1.88 -11.62
CA ARG A 318 18.67 2.35 -10.66
C ARG A 318 19.22 1.24 -9.79
N ALA A 319 18.35 0.40 -9.22
CA ALA A 319 18.74 -0.71 -8.38
C ALA A 319 19.61 -1.72 -9.16
N LYS A 320 19.22 -2.08 -10.39
CA LYS A 320 20.01 -2.95 -11.27
C LYS A 320 21.38 -2.34 -11.61
N SER A 321 21.44 -1.05 -11.93
CA SER A 321 22.70 -0.37 -12.25
C SER A 321 23.67 -0.32 -11.07
N SER A 322 23.17 -0.40 -9.85
CA SER A 322 23.96 -0.50 -8.60
C SER A 322 24.24 -1.96 -8.18
N GLY A 323 23.87 -2.96 -8.98
CA GLY A 323 24.07 -4.37 -8.65
C GLY A 323 23.14 -4.90 -7.55
N CYS A 324 22.08 -4.16 -7.21
CA CYS A 324 21.05 -4.62 -6.27
C CYS A 324 20.17 -5.71 -6.90
N ASP A 325 19.83 -6.75 -6.12
CA ASP A 325 18.86 -7.78 -6.50
C ASP A 325 17.45 -7.17 -6.52
N VAL A 326 16.90 -6.92 -7.69
CA VAL A 326 15.58 -6.31 -7.85
C VAL A 326 14.71 -7.06 -8.85
N THR A 327 13.48 -7.33 -8.45
CA THR A 327 12.42 -7.90 -9.28
C THR A 327 11.31 -6.87 -9.42
N LEU A 328 10.97 -6.49 -10.66
CA LEU A 328 9.81 -5.67 -10.97
C LEU A 328 8.72 -6.56 -11.59
N GLU A 329 7.56 -6.58 -10.99
CA GLU A 329 6.35 -7.22 -11.52
C GLU A 329 5.34 -6.16 -11.95
N ILE A 330 5.13 -6.04 -13.26
CA ILE A 330 4.07 -5.18 -13.83
C ILE A 330 2.84 -6.05 -14.05
N TRP A 331 1.76 -5.74 -13.33
CA TRP A 331 0.50 -6.48 -13.37
C TRP A 331 -0.42 -5.89 -14.42
N ASP A 332 -0.69 -6.69 -15.46
CA ASP A 332 -1.46 -6.23 -16.60
C ASP A 332 -2.90 -5.88 -16.20
N ASP A 333 -3.35 -4.72 -16.67
CA ASP A 333 -4.70 -4.18 -16.47
C ASP A 333 -5.04 -3.86 -14.98
N MET A 334 -4.06 -3.91 -14.07
CA MET A 334 -4.26 -3.57 -12.67
C MET A 334 -4.14 -2.07 -12.43
N VAL A 335 -4.88 -1.64 -11.41
CA VAL A 335 -5.00 -0.26 -10.92
C VAL A 335 -4.11 -0.02 -9.71
N HIS A 336 -4.01 1.24 -9.26
CA HIS A 336 -3.20 1.63 -8.12
C HIS A 336 -3.55 0.85 -6.84
N VAL A 337 -2.53 0.25 -6.21
CA VAL A 337 -2.65 -0.56 -4.98
C VAL A 337 -3.76 -1.62 -5.08
N PHE A 338 -3.86 -2.32 -6.22
CA PHE A 338 -4.84 -3.38 -6.43
C PHE A 338 -4.80 -4.49 -5.37
N HIS A 339 -3.71 -4.60 -4.64
CA HIS A 339 -3.50 -5.52 -3.51
C HIS A 339 -4.54 -5.35 -2.39
N GLY A 340 -5.03 -4.11 -2.18
CA GLY A 340 -6.05 -3.80 -1.18
C GLY A 340 -7.40 -4.50 -1.41
N TYR A 341 -7.60 -5.04 -2.61
CA TYR A 341 -8.83 -5.77 -2.95
C TYR A 341 -8.74 -7.29 -2.69
N ALA A 342 -7.69 -7.77 -2.04
CA ALA A 342 -7.65 -9.14 -1.53
C ALA A 342 -8.64 -9.31 -0.35
N PRO A 343 -9.35 -10.44 -0.23
CA PRO A 343 -9.26 -11.65 -1.07
C PRO A 343 -10.18 -11.66 -2.31
N PHE A 344 -10.87 -10.56 -2.61
CA PHE A 344 -11.86 -10.50 -3.68
C PHE A 344 -11.24 -10.61 -5.08
N LEU A 345 -10.15 -9.85 -5.31
CA LEU A 345 -9.46 -9.80 -6.60
C LEU A 345 -8.45 -10.93 -6.72
N PRO A 346 -8.59 -11.86 -7.70
CA PRO A 346 -7.65 -12.97 -7.87
C PRO A 346 -6.21 -12.52 -8.11
N GLU A 347 -6.01 -11.43 -8.86
CA GLU A 347 -4.71 -10.84 -9.15
C GLU A 347 -4.04 -10.31 -7.87
N ALA A 348 -4.83 -9.72 -6.95
CA ALA A 348 -4.32 -9.28 -5.65
C ALA A 348 -3.86 -10.47 -4.79
N ASN A 349 -4.63 -11.55 -4.77
CA ASN A 349 -4.24 -12.77 -4.04
C ASN A 349 -2.93 -13.35 -4.61
N GLU A 350 -2.81 -13.46 -5.94
CA GLU A 350 -1.61 -13.96 -6.58
C GLU A 350 -0.39 -13.05 -6.30
N ALA A 351 -0.57 -11.73 -6.33
CA ALA A 351 0.49 -10.78 -6.01
C ALA A 351 0.97 -10.92 -4.56
N ILE A 352 0.04 -11.04 -3.61
CA ILE A 352 0.36 -11.24 -2.19
C ILE A 352 1.04 -12.60 -1.96
N ASP A 353 0.59 -13.68 -2.62
CA ASP A 353 1.24 -14.99 -2.53
C ASP A 353 2.69 -14.93 -3.05
N LYS A 354 2.98 -14.12 -4.08
CA LYS A 354 4.35 -13.90 -4.59
C LYS A 354 5.22 -13.14 -3.60
N ILE A 355 4.66 -12.24 -2.78
CA ILE A 355 5.40 -11.63 -1.66
C ILE A 355 5.88 -12.73 -0.71
N GLY A 356 4.99 -13.66 -0.34
CA GLY A 356 5.32 -14.80 0.51
C GLY A 356 6.46 -15.65 -0.07
N LEU A 357 6.40 -15.97 -1.37
CA LEU A 357 7.45 -16.71 -2.06
C LEU A 357 8.77 -15.94 -2.08
N PHE A 358 8.74 -14.63 -2.36
CA PHE A 358 9.94 -13.81 -2.43
C PHE A 358 10.69 -13.75 -1.09
N ILE A 359 9.99 -13.54 0.01
CA ILE A 359 10.63 -13.42 1.33
C ILE A 359 11.03 -14.77 1.93
N SER A 360 10.43 -15.87 1.48
CA SER A 360 10.80 -17.21 1.96
C SER A 360 12.26 -17.58 1.64
N ASP A 361 12.82 -17.00 0.58
CA ASP A 361 14.17 -17.23 0.10
C ASP A 361 15.19 -16.23 0.68
N LYS A 362 14.78 -15.24 1.48
CA LYS A 362 15.61 -14.15 2.05
C LYS A 362 15.77 -14.34 3.56
#